data_e4172b69ccfbc1d9c06f9fbaa76ebe7a
#
_entry.id   e4172b69ccfbc1d9c06f9fbaa76ebe7a
#
_cell.length_a   1.000
_cell.length_b   1.000
_cell.length_c   1.000
_cell.angle_alpha   90.00
_cell.angle_beta   90.00
_cell.angle_gamma   90.00
#
_symmetry.space_group_name_H-M   'P 1'
#
loop_
_entity.id
_entity.type
_entity.pdbx_description
1 polymer ?
#
loop_
_entity_poly.entity_id
_entity_poly.type
_entity_poly.pdbx_seq_one_letter_code
_entity_poly.pdbx_strand_id
1 'polypeptide(L)'
;MITYTFGNNLSKVYKQSKFFNRETCQTLINFHKENVDLSAWNPKDDYWNNRIIHLHRTDNQEILDILWYIKTTVEGLILQYTGIPEIYLEQADIQWWGDGMHMPVHYDNCNHDGSPM
;
A
#
# COMPACT_ATOMS: atom_id res chain seq x y z
N MET A 1 14.69 -12.22 -1.85
CA MET A 1 14.56 -10.75 -1.73
C MET A 1 15.80 -10.09 -2.29
N ILE A 2 15.63 -8.96 -2.94
CA ILE A 2 16.73 -8.17 -3.48
C ILE A 2 16.91 -6.95 -2.57
N THR A 3 18.17 -6.65 -2.23
CA THR A 3 18.52 -5.49 -1.41
C THR A 3 19.30 -4.49 -2.25
N TYR A 4 18.91 -3.23 -2.21
CA TYR A 4 19.61 -2.13 -2.85
C TYR A 4 20.20 -1.22 -1.79
N THR A 5 21.45 -0.76 -2.02
CA THR A 5 22.12 0.19 -1.13
C THR A 5 22.36 1.47 -1.91
N PHE A 6 21.99 2.61 -1.32
CA PHE A 6 22.10 3.93 -1.96
C PHE A 6 23.10 4.80 -1.22
N GLY A 7 23.91 5.53 -1.99
CA GLY A 7 24.88 6.47 -1.45
C GLY A 7 26.01 5.81 -0.67
N ASN A 8 26.67 6.59 0.16
CA ASN A 8 27.81 6.17 0.96
C ASN A 8 27.38 5.64 2.32
N ASN A 9 26.11 5.65 2.58
CA ASN A 9 25.64 5.31 3.89
C ASN A 9 24.83 4.04 3.84
N LEU A 10 24.01 3.86 4.77
CA LEU A 10 23.36 2.64 5.10
C LEU A 10 21.91 2.58 4.62
N SER A 11 21.49 3.51 3.74
CA SER A 11 20.16 3.48 3.17
C SER A 11 20.02 2.27 2.28
N LYS A 12 19.00 1.45 2.54
CA LYS A 12 18.73 0.21 1.82
C LYS A 12 17.29 0.18 1.36
N VAL A 13 17.07 -0.38 0.18
CA VAL A 13 15.75 -0.70 -0.32
C VAL A 13 15.67 -2.22 -0.47
N TYR A 14 14.60 -2.78 0.05
CA TYR A 14 14.34 -4.22 -0.03
C TYR A 14 13.21 -4.46 -1.02
N LYS A 15 13.40 -5.43 -1.91
CA LYS A 15 12.41 -5.77 -2.93
C LYS A 15 12.07 -7.25 -2.84
N GLN A 16 10.82 -7.55 -2.67
CA GLN A 16 10.29 -8.91 -2.68
C GLN A 16 9.56 -9.16 -3.99
N SER A 17 10.13 -10.05 -4.81
CA SER A 17 9.49 -10.50 -6.05
C SER A 17 8.42 -11.54 -5.76
N LYS A 18 7.42 -11.62 -6.63
CA LYS A 18 6.35 -12.65 -6.55
C LYS A 18 5.63 -12.64 -5.20
N PHE A 19 5.41 -11.46 -4.64
CA PHE A 19 4.70 -11.32 -3.37
C PHE A 19 3.26 -11.84 -3.49
N PHE A 20 2.58 -11.50 -4.58
CA PHE A 20 1.29 -12.07 -4.93
C PHE A 20 1.41 -12.94 -6.18
N ASN A 21 0.60 -14.02 -6.25
CA ASN A 21 0.43 -14.75 -7.49
C ASN A 21 -0.54 -13.99 -8.43
N ARG A 22 -0.63 -14.45 -9.68
CA ARG A 22 -1.49 -13.81 -10.68
C ARG A 22 -2.95 -13.79 -10.25
N GLU A 23 -3.43 -14.87 -9.66
CA GLU A 23 -4.82 -14.99 -9.21
C GLU A 23 -5.15 -13.95 -8.14
N THR A 24 -4.30 -13.77 -7.15
CA THR A 24 -4.47 -12.75 -6.11
C THR A 24 -4.47 -11.35 -6.70
N CYS A 25 -3.57 -11.06 -7.64
CA CYS A 25 -3.55 -9.77 -8.33
C CYS A 25 -4.88 -9.53 -9.06
N GLN A 26 -5.39 -10.53 -9.77
CA GLN A 26 -6.65 -10.41 -10.49
C GLN A 26 -7.84 -10.22 -9.55
N THR A 27 -7.83 -10.90 -8.41
CA THR A 27 -8.85 -10.71 -7.36
C THR A 27 -8.88 -9.25 -6.89
N LEU A 28 -7.73 -8.66 -6.63
CA LEU A 28 -7.63 -7.27 -6.19
C LEU A 28 -8.08 -6.29 -7.28
N ILE A 29 -7.71 -6.53 -8.53
CA ILE A 29 -8.13 -5.70 -9.66
C ILE A 29 -9.64 -5.74 -9.81
N ASN A 30 -10.23 -6.92 -9.80
CA ASN A 30 -11.67 -7.08 -9.93
C ASN A 30 -12.40 -6.44 -8.74
N PHE A 31 -11.88 -6.60 -7.54
CA PHE A 31 -12.46 -6.00 -6.35
C PHE A 31 -12.54 -4.48 -6.49
N HIS A 32 -11.49 -3.84 -6.94
CA HIS A 32 -11.49 -2.39 -7.14
C HIS A 32 -12.55 -1.98 -8.18
N LYS A 33 -12.62 -2.68 -9.31
CA LYS A 33 -13.58 -2.37 -10.37
C LYS A 33 -15.01 -2.52 -9.93
N GLU A 34 -15.30 -3.53 -9.10
CA GLU A 34 -16.66 -3.86 -8.68
C GLU A 34 -17.12 -3.05 -7.45
N ASN A 35 -16.20 -2.40 -6.74
CA ASN A 35 -16.47 -1.75 -5.47
C ASN A 35 -15.97 -0.30 -5.43
N VAL A 36 -16.08 0.41 -6.54
CA VAL A 36 -15.68 1.82 -6.63
C VAL A 36 -16.42 2.68 -5.59
N ASP A 37 -17.62 2.27 -5.21
CA ASP A 37 -18.43 2.92 -4.17
C ASP A 37 -17.76 2.87 -2.77
N LEU A 38 -16.85 1.92 -2.55
CA LEU A 38 -16.07 1.86 -1.30
C LEU A 38 -14.86 2.79 -1.30
N SER A 39 -14.57 3.44 -2.42
CA SER A 39 -13.42 4.33 -2.51
C SER A 39 -13.56 5.52 -1.58
N ALA A 40 -12.42 6.06 -1.14
CA ALA A 40 -12.40 7.25 -0.33
C ALA A 40 -13.07 8.41 -1.07
N TRP A 41 -13.84 9.18 -0.34
CA TRP A 41 -14.54 10.34 -0.88
C TRP A 41 -14.31 11.57 -0.01
N ASN A 42 -13.82 12.63 -0.63
CA ASN A 42 -13.65 13.92 0.04
C ASN A 42 -14.08 15.03 -0.94
N PRO A 43 -15.15 15.79 -0.64
CA PRO A 43 -15.64 16.84 -1.54
C PRO A 43 -14.68 18.03 -1.64
N LYS A 44 -13.75 18.18 -0.72
CA LYS A 44 -12.79 19.28 -0.71
C LYS A 44 -11.48 18.94 -1.41
N ASP A 45 -11.17 17.66 -1.50
CA ASP A 45 -9.98 17.16 -2.16
C ASP A 45 -10.38 15.91 -2.93
N ASP A 46 -10.60 16.07 -4.23
CA ASP A 46 -11.13 15.01 -5.09
C ASP A 46 -10.06 14.11 -5.70
N TYR A 47 -8.79 14.36 -5.38
CA TYR A 47 -7.68 13.64 -6.00
C TYR A 47 -7.81 12.11 -5.88
N TRP A 48 -8.21 11.62 -4.70
CA TRP A 48 -8.33 10.20 -4.42
C TRP A 48 -9.73 9.64 -4.64
N ASN A 49 -10.70 10.49 -4.97
CA ASN A 49 -12.07 10.04 -5.17
C ASN A 49 -12.14 9.02 -6.32
N ASN A 50 -12.81 7.90 -6.10
CA ASN A 50 -12.96 6.77 -7.03
C ASN A 50 -11.64 6.04 -7.34
N ARG A 51 -10.56 6.32 -6.62
CA ARG A 51 -9.25 5.77 -6.92
C ARG A 51 -8.67 4.89 -5.83
N ILE A 52 -8.88 5.23 -4.56
CA ILE A 52 -8.27 4.53 -3.45
C ILE A 52 -9.33 3.79 -2.63
N ILE A 53 -9.11 2.50 -2.41
CA ILE A 53 -9.95 1.69 -1.53
C ILE A 53 -9.06 1.16 -0.40
N HIS A 54 -9.44 1.47 0.83
CA HIS A 54 -8.78 0.92 2.01
C HIS A 54 -9.27 -0.49 2.26
N LEU A 55 -8.37 -1.47 2.29
CA LEU A 55 -8.74 -2.89 2.39
C LEU A 55 -9.51 -3.21 3.66
N HIS A 56 -9.30 -2.47 4.73
CA HIS A 56 -9.98 -2.71 6.00
C HIS A 56 -11.45 -2.26 6.00
N ARG A 57 -11.91 -1.56 4.96
CA ARG A 57 -13.28 -1.07 4.86
C ARG A 57 -14.25 -2.07 4.24
N THR A 58 -13.78 -3.23 3.84
CA THR A 58 -14.64 -4.26 3.28
C THR A 58 -15.00 -5.32 4.33
N ASP A 59 -16.13 -5.98 4.14
CA ASP A 59 -16.50 -7.19 4.86
C ASP A 59 -16.25 -8.46 4.03
N ASN A 60 -15.67 -8.32 2.86
CA ASN A 60 -15.34 -9.46 1.99
C ASN A 60 -14.20 -10.26 2.60
N GLN A 61 -14.47 -11.51 2.98
CA GLN A 61 -13.50 -12.34 3.69
C GLN A 61 -12.25 -12.64 2.85
N GLU A 62 -12.41 -12.82 1.54
CA GLU A 62 -11.25 -13.06 0.67
C GLU A 62 -10.27 -11.88 0.69
N ILE A 63 -10.80 -10.65 0.66
CA ILE A 63 -9.99 -9.44 0.72
C ILE A 63 -9.35 -9.28 2.11
N LEU A 64 -10.09 -9.57 3.17
CA LEU A 64 -9.55 -9.52 4.53
C LEU A 64 -8.45 -10.56 4.74
N ASP A 65 -8.55 -11.73 4.12
CA ASP A 65 -7.50 -12.74 4.15
C ASP A 65 -6.24 -12.25 3.41
N ILE A 66 -6.41 -11.55 2.30
CA ILE A 66 -5.28 -10.92 1.59
C ILE A 66 -4.63 -9.84 2.47
N LEU A 67 -5.42 -9.02 3.15
CA LEU A 67 -4.91 -8.01 4.08
C LEU A 67 -4.10 -8.66 5.21
N TRP A 68 -4.59 -9.75 5.76
CA TRP A 68 -3.88 -10.52 6.79
C TRP A 68 -2.56 -11.08 6.26
N TYR A 69 -2.56 -11.59 5.03
CA TYR A 69 -1.33 -12.08 4.38
C TYR A 69 -0.31 -10.95 4.20
N ILE A 70 -0.74 -9.77 3.74
CA ILE A 70 0.14 -8.60 3.62
C ILE A 70 0.76 -8.27 4.98
N LYS A 71 -0.09 -8.13 6.00
CA LYS A 71 0.35 -7.78 7.35
C LYS A 71 1.40 -8.74 7.88
N THR A 72 1.09 -10.02 7.91
CA THR A 72 1.98 -11.02 8.51
C THR A 72 3.27 -11.19 7.72
N THR A 73 3.19 -11.15 6.39
CA THR A 73 4.36 -11.32 5.53
C THR A 73 5.29 -10.11 5.63
N VAL A 74 4.75 -8.90 5.56
CA VAL A 74 5.57 -7.67 5.63
C VAL A 74 6.21 -7.54 7.02
N GLU A 75 5.46 -7.78 8.09
CA GLU A 75 6.02 -7.73 9.44
C GLU A 75 7.15 -8.75 9.61
N GLY A 76 6.98 -9.96 9.09
CA GLY A 76 8.02 -10.99 9.14
C GLY A 76 9.27 -10.63 8.34
N LEU A 77 9.09 -10.04 7.15
CA LEU A 77 10.21 -9.60 6.33
C LEU A 77 10.98 -8.46 6.99
N ILE A 78 10.29 -7.49 7.56
CA ILE A 78 10.94 -6.38 8.26
C ILE A 78 11.74 -6.90 9.46
N LEU A 79 11.15 -7.78 10.25
CA LEU A 79 11.87 -8.40 11.36
C LEU A 79 13.15 -9.11 10.88
N GLN A 80 13.03 -9.90 9.82
CA GLN A 80 14.14 -10.67 9.26
C GLN A 80 15.29 -9.77 8.79
N TYR A 81 14.98 -8.65 8.14
CA TYR A 81 16.00 -7.82 7.48
C TYR A 81 16.47 -6.63 8.30
N THR A 82 15.70 -6.17 9.27
CA THR A 82 16.06 -5.00 10.09
C THR A 82 16.25 -5.33 11.57
N GLY A 83 15.76 -6.47 12.01
CA GLY A 83 15.76 -6.84 13.42
C GLY A 83 14.76 -6.08 14.28
N ILE A 84 13.89 -5.28 13.66
CA ILE A 84 12.84 -4.53 14.38
C ILE A 84 11.70 -5.49 14.70
N PRO A 85 11.43 -5.83 15.98
CA PRO A 85 10.49 -6.88 16.35
C PRO A 85 9.04 -6.42 16.39
N GLU A 86 8.80 -5.12 16.55
CA GLU A 86 7.45 -4.58 16.71
C GLU A 86 7.20 -3.49 15.68
N ILE A 87 6.37 -3.82 14.70
CA ILE A 87 5.84 -2.88 13.72
C ILE A 87 4.36 -3.17 13.57
N TYR A 88 3.61 -2.15 13.17
CA TYR A 88 2.17 -2.27 12.98
C TYR A 88 1.82 -1.78 11.59
N LEU A 89 1.04 -2.58 10.88
CA LEU A 89 0.47 -2.15 9.60
C LEU A 89 -0.58 -1.07 9.88
N GLU A 90 -0.32 0.13 9.41
CA GLU A 90 -1.26 1.23 9.54
C GLU A 90 -2.45 1.03 8.61
N GLN A 91 -2.18 0.80 7.35
CA GLN A 91 -3.21 0.52 6.35
C GLN A 91 -2.62 -0.13 5.11
N ALA A 92 -3.46 -0.77 4.34
CA ALA A 92 -3.14 -1.23 3.00
C ALA A 92 -4.28 -0.82 2.07
N ASP A 93 -3.92 -0.33 0.90
CA ASP A 93 -4.86 0.27 -0.04
C ASP A 93 -4.69 -0.34 -1.42
N ILE A 94 -5.79 -0.34 -2.19
CA ILE A 94 -5.73 -0.53 -3.64
C ILE A 94 -5.93 0.83 -4.28
N GLN A 95 -5.00 1.23 -5.14
CA GLN A 95 -5.05 2.50 -5.85
C GLN A 95 -5.12 2.25 -7.35
N TRP A 96 -5.99 2.99 -8.03
CA TRP A 96 -6.07 2.96 -9.48
C TRP A 96 -5.37 4.19 -10.06
N TRP A 97 -4.50 3.95 -11.04
CA TRP A 97 -3.78 5.00 -11.76
C TRP A 97 -4.06 4.85 -13.25
N GLY A 98 -4.71 5.85 -13.83
CA GLY A 98 -4.95 5.91 -15.27
C GLY A 98 -3.75 6.50 -16.00
N ASP A 99 -3.76 6.37 -17.33
CA ASP A 99 -2.72 6.94 -18.18
C ASP A 99 -2.61 8.45 -17.97
N GLY A 100 -1.37 8.94 -17.82
CA GLY A 100 -1.09 10.35 -17.59
C GLY A 100 -1.31 10.84 -16.16
N MET A 101 -1.85 10.02 -15.30
CA MET A 101 -1.97 10.38 -13.88
C MET A 101 -0.62 10.32 -13.19
N HIS A 102 -0.36 11.27 -12.34
CA HIS A 102 0.88 11.33 -11.58
C HIS A 102 0.66 12.03 -10.24
N MET A 103 1.57 11.79 -9.33
CA MET A 103 1.59 12.45 -8.04
C MET A 103 2.75 13.43 -8.00
N PRO A 104 2.55 14.67 -7.51
CA PRO A 104 3.65 15.60 -7.33
C PRO A 104 4.70 15.03 -6.35
N VAL A 105 5.92 15.54 -6.43
CA VAL A 105 6.94 15.21 -5.45
C VAL A 105 6.44 15.61 -4.05
N HIS A 106 6.50 14.71 -3.12
CA HIS A 106 5.95 14.90 -1.77
C HIS A 106 6.67 14.02 -0.76
N TYR A 107 6.38 14.26 0.53
CA TYR A 107 6.76 13.38 1.61
C TYR A 107 5.53 12.61 2.09
N ASP A 108 5.65 11.30 2.28
CA ASP A 108 4.56 10.49 2.81
C ASP A 108 4.30 10.77 4.29
N ASN A 109 5.36 11.07 5.03
CA ASN A 109 5.29 11.37 6.45
C ASN A 109 5.19 12.87 6.69
N CYS A 110 4.05 13.46 6.35
CA CYS A 110 3.82 14.89 6.45
C CYS A 110 2.39 15.21 6.89
N ASN A 111 2.19 16.44 7.37
CA ASN A 111 0.88 16.99 7.66
C ASN A 111 0.15 17.37 6.37
N HIS A 112 -1.14 17.71 6.47
CA HIS A 112 -1.95 18.09 5.31
C HIS A 112 -1.42 19.32 4.58
N ASP A 113 -0.71 20.20 5.27
CA ASP A 113 -0.10 21.40 4.69
C ASP A 113 1.29 21.12 4.07
N GLY A 114 1.75 19.87 4.11
CA GLY A 114 3.06 19.48 3.60
C GLY A 114 4.21 19.65 4.58
N SER A 115 3.96 20.14 5.79
CA SER A 115 5.00 20.27 6.79
C SER A 115 5.37 18.89 7.40
N PRO A 116 6.60 18.68 7.86
CA PRO A 116 6.99 17.41 8.50
C PRO A 116 6.14 17.12 9.75
N MET A 117 5.84 15.85 9.91
CA MET A 117 5.18 15.37 11.12
C MET A 117 6.12 15.39 12.31
#